data_9f21e01b1514f034f956536d5c06beab
#
_entry.id   9f21e01b1514f034f956536d5c06beab
#
_cell.length_a   1.000
_cell.length_b   1.000
_cell.length_c   1.000
_cell.angle_alpha   90.00
_cell.angle_beta   90.00
_cell.angle_gamma   90.00
#
_symmetry.space_group_name_H-M   'P 1'
#
loop_
_entity.id
_entity.type
_entity.pdbx_description
1 polymer ?
#
loop_
_entity_poly.entity_id
_entity_poly.type
_entity_poly.pdbx_seq_one_letter_code
_entity_poly.pdbx_strand_id
1 'polypeptide(L)'
;MKKITVWLLTLAFAATMLAGCGSKTNIMDTTETTEETSAADETSDGAADTADTSENEELLTGLHHVTIDVQDYGTISLELDADTAPISVTNFINLANEGFYDGLTFHRIISGFMIQGGDPNGNGTGGSEKTIKGEFSANGVENDISHVRGVISMARANDPDSGSSQFFIVHEDSTSLDGQYAAFGHVTDGMDVVDAICEAVPVQDNNGTVAAADQPVITAVTVVD
;
A
#
# COMPACT_ATOMS: atom_id res chain seq x y z
N MET A 1 -37.94 7.66 -39.70
CA MET A 1 -36.94 7.07 -40.61
C MET A 1 -35.74 8.01 -40.66
N LYS A 2 -34.72 7.77 -39.88
CA LYS A 2 -33.43 8.50 -39.92
C LYS A 2 -32.34 7.47 -40.14
N LYS A 3 -31.61 7.66 -41.23
CA LYS A 3 -30.57 6.77 -41.77
C LYS A 3 -29.30 6.88 -40.92
N ILE A 4 -28.81 5.74 -40.43
CA ILE A 4 -27.54 5.59 -39.72
C ILE A 4 -26.47 5.38 -40.78
N THR A 5 -25.50 6.31 -40.87
CA THR A 5 -24.33 6.20 -41.77
C THR A 5 -23.19 5.60 -40.94
N VAL A 6 -22.82 4.37 -41.28
CA VAL A 6 -21.64 3.68 -40.74
C VAL A 6 -20.41 4.13 -41.50
N TRP A 7 -19.40 4.68 -40.81
CA TRP A 7 -18.08 4.95 -41.34
C TRP A 7 -17.14 3.82 -40.93
N LEU A 8 -16.73 3.03 -41.90
CA LEU A 8 -15.62 2.08 -41.79
C LEU A 8 -14.31 2.84 -42.06
N LEU A 9 -13.41 2.86 -41.08
CA LEU A 9 -12.03 3.31 -41.26
C LEU A 9 -11.10 2.10 -41.23
N THR A 10 -10.61 1.71 -42.39
CA THR A 10 -9.55 0.70 -42.57
C THR A 10 -8.21 1.37 -42.35
N LEU A 11 -7.42 0.89 -41.41
CA LEU A 11 -6.03 1.29 -41.20
C LEU A 11 -5.11 0.16 -41.69
N ALA A 12 -4.27 0.49 -42.67
CA ALA A 12 -3.30 -0.37 -43.32
C ALA A 12 -2.03 -0.49 -42.42
N PHE A 13 -1.55 -1.73 -42.26
CA PHE A 13 -0.25 -2.07 -41.70
C PHE A 13 0.86 -1.82 -42.73
N ALA A 14 1.88 -1.08 -42.37
CA ALA A 14 3.16 -1.07 -43.08
C ALA A 14 4.26 -1.61 -42.17
N ALA A 15 4.73 -2.80 -42.47
CA ALA A 15 5.90 -3.42 -41.89
C ALA A 15 7.16 -2.94 -42.64
N THR A 16 8.15 -2.43 -41.93
CA THR A 16 9.51 -2.27 -42.46
C THR A 16 10.49 -3.06 -41.62
N MET A 17 10.98 -4.15 -42.23
CA MET A 17 12.20 -4.87 -41.82
C MET A 17 13.44 -4.10 -42.31
N LEU A 18 14.43 -3.93 -41.42
CA LEU A 18 15.82 -3.72 -41.84
C LEU A 18 16.71 -4.68 -41.05
N ALA A 19 17.26 -5.62 -41.78
CA ALA A 19 18.37 -6.48 -41.39
C ALA A 19 19.69 -5.71 -41.59
N GLY A 20 20.61 -5.83 -40.62
CA GLY A 20 21.98 -5.34 -40.72
C GLY A 20 22.93 -6.27 -40.02
N CYS A 21 23.68 -7.01 -40.79
CA CYS A 21 24.63 -8.07 -40.45
C CYS A 21 26.06 -7.50 -40.33
N GLY A 22 26.89 -8.12 -39.51
CA GLY A 22 28.35 -8.16 -39.61
C GLY A 22 29.10 -7.36 -38.52
N SER A 23 30.20 -7.72 -37.97
CA SER A 23 31.13 -8.88 -38.17
C SER A 23 32.11 -8.87 -36.99
N LYS A 24 32.61 -10.02 -36.72
CA LYS A 24 33.71 -10.46 -35.84
C LYS A 24 35.02 -9.70 -35.99
N THR A 25 35.83 -9.64 -34.94
CA THR A 25 37.21 -10.21 -34.78
C THR A 25 37.75 -9.85 -33.41
N ASN A 26 38.07 -10.78 -32.53
CA ASN A 26 39.32 -11.50 -32.25
C ASN A 26 40.55 -10.58 -32.13
N ILE A 27 41.35 -10.68 -31.09
CA ILE A 27 42.32 -11.67 -30.63
C ILE A 27 43.21 -11.03 -29.58
N MET A 28 43.49 -11.78 -28.49
CA MET A 28 44.78 -12.04 -27.77
C MET A 28 45.61 -10.83 -27.32
N ASP A 29 46.29 -10.85 -26.29
CA ASP A 29 46.93 -11.85 -25.40
C ASP A 29 47.88 -11.10 -24.45
N THR A 30 48.17 -11.73 -23.34
CA THR A 30 49.46 -11.82 -22.67
C THR A 30 49.86 -10.82 -21.61
N THR A 31 49.80 -11.32 -20.39
CA THR A 31 50.90 -11.62 -19.44
C THR A 31 51.59 -10.47 -18.73
N GLU A 32 51.56 -10.70 -17.51
CA GLU A 32 52.55 -10.92 -16.42
C GLU A 32 53.04 -9.66 -15.67
N THR A 33 52.84 -9.75 -14.41
CA THR A 33 53.73 -10.16 -13.30
C THR A 33 54.48 -9.03 -12.58
N THR A 34 54.44 -9.20 -11.32
CA THR A 34 55.32 -8.95 -10.17
C THR A 34 55.01 -7.76 -9.32
N GLU A 35 54.61 -8.08 -8.07
CA GLU A 35 55.37 -8.06 -6.82
C GLU A 35 56.03 -6.70 -6.51
N GLU A 36 56.05 -6.17 -5.38
CA GLU A 36 56.04 -6.52 -3.98
C GLU A 36 56.05 -5.23 -3.13
N THR A 37 55.51 -5.37 -1.96
CA THR A 37 56.12 -4.98 -0.65
C THR A 37 55.90 -3.58 -0.10
N SER A 38 55.23 -3.63 1.01
CA SER A 38 55.68 -3.19 2.34
C SER A 38 55.15 -1.90 2.93
N ALA A 39 54.52 -2.19 4.04
CA ALA A 39 54.63 -1.57 5.36
C ALA A 39 53.85 -0.31 5.66
N ALA A 40 52.87 -0.57 6.51
CA ALA A 40 52.58 0.06 7.79
C ALA A 40 52.71 1.57 7.91
N ASP A 41 51.59 2.21 8.25
CA ASP A 41 51.53 2.89 9.54
C ASP A 41 50.07 3.07 9.98
N GLU A 42 49.89 2.84 11.23
CA GLU A 42 48.67 2.98 12.00
C GLU A 42 48.27 4.47 12.09
N THR A 43 46.95 4.73 12.08
CA THR A 43 46.26 5.41 13.18
C THR A 43 44.81 5.62 12.85
N SER A 44 43.96 4.96 13.60
CA SER A 44 43.06 5.61 14.56
C SER A 44 41.81 6.28 13.99
N ASP A 45 40.73 5.66 14.37
CA ASP A 45 39.53 6.28 14.91
C ASP A 45 38.50 6.91 13.96
N GLY A 46 37.36 6.34 14.06
CA GLY A 46 36.11 6.91 13.53
C GLY A 46 35.10 5.87 13.10
N ALA A 47 34.94 4.77 13.85
CA ALA A 47 33.71 4.02 13.79
C ALA A 47 32.60 4.94 14.27
N ALA A 48 31.92 5.59 13.35
CA ALA A 48 30.60 6.11 13.61
C ALA A 48 29.69 4.87 13.75
N ASP A 49 29.56 4.45 14.99
CA ASP A 49 28.48 3.62 15.47
C ASP A 49 27.20 4.40 15.19
N THR A 50 26.61 4.16 14.03
CA THR A 50 25.22 4.49 13.83
C THR A 50 24.46 3.48 14.69
N ALA A 51 24.26 3.86 15.94
CA ALA A 51 23.32 3.21 16.81
C ALA A 51 22.00 3.12 16.03
N ASP A 52 21.70 1.91 15.61
CA ASP A 52 20.35 1.44 15.32
C ASP A 52 19.57 1.60 16.64
N THR A 53 19.01 2.77 16.85
CA THR A 53 17.94 2.98 17.81
C THR A 53 16.67 2.44 17.16
N SER A 54 16.61 1.13 16.99
CA SER A 54 15.34 0.43 17.03
C SER A 54 14.82 0.63 18.46
N GLU A 55 14.09 1.73 18.68
CA GLU A 55 13.23 1.83 19.85
C GLU A 55 12.41 0.57 19.81
N ASN A 56 12.53 -0.24 20.85
CA ASN A 56 11.79 -1.50 21.03
C ASN A 56 10.35 -1.08 21.37
N GLU A 57 9.62 -0.67 20.34
CA GLU A 57 8.21 -0.32 20.45
C GLU A 57 7.48 -1.59 20.86
N GLU A 58 6.83 -1.56 22.02
CA GLU A 58 6.09 -2.70 22.53
C GLU A 58 4.86 -2.91 21.61
N LEU A 59 4.83 -4.05 20.93
CA LEU A 59 3.71 -4.38 20.05
C LEU A 59 2.47 -4.68 20.87
N LEU A 60 1.34 -4.20 20.41
CA LEU A 60 0.04 -4.51 20.99
C LEU A 60 -0.31 -5.99 20.81
N THR A 61 -1.19 -6.49 21.65
CA THR A 61 -1.70 -7.87 21.63
C THR A 61 -3.20 -7.87 21.93
N GLY A 62 -3.90 -8.91 21.50
CA GLY A 62 -5.34 -9.04 21.70
C GLY A 62 -6.17 -8.26 20.69
N LEU A 63 -7.42 -8.01 21.04
CA LEU A 63 -8.37 -7.29 20.20
C LEU A 63 -8.48 -5.83 20.65
N HIS A 64 -8.51 -4.92 19.69
CA HIS A 64 -8.65 -3.49 19.91
C HIS A 64 -9.82 -2.93 19.10
N HIS A 65 -10.50 -1.93 19.65
CA HIS A 65 -11.67 -1.32 19.01
C HIS A 65 -11.37 0.11 18.58
N VAL A 66 -11.73 0.43 17.35
CA VAL A 66 -11.49 1.74 16.75
C VAL A 66 -12.72 2.20 15.97
N THR A 67 -12.99 3.49 15.96
CA THR A 67 -13.99 4.10 15.09
C THR A 67 -13.34 5.02 14.07
N ILE A 68 -13.85 5.00 12.83
CA ILE A 68 -13.52 5.96 11.77
C ILE A 68 -14.76 6.79 11.48
N ASP A 69 -14.72 8.06 11.83
CA ASP A 69 -15.80 9.00 11.50
C ASP A 69 -15.58 9.60 10.13
N VAL A 70 -16.57 9.44 9.23
CA VAL A 70 -16.51 9.96 7.86
C VAL A 70 -17.54 11.06 7.70
N GLN A 71 -17.08 12.26 7.30
CA GLN A 71 -17.93 13.43 7.13
C GLN A 71 -19.10 13.13 6.18
N ASP A 72 -20.31 13.49 6.60
CA ASP A 72 -21.56 13.35 5.86
C ASP A 72 -22.03 11.90 5.59
N TYR A 73 -21.23 10.87 5.99
CA TYR A 73 -21.57 9.46 5.79
C TYR A 73 -21.88 8.73 7.11
N GLY A 74 -21.11 8.98 8.17
CA GLY A 74 -21.30 8.32 9.48
C GLY A 74 -20.03 7.69 10.01
N THR A 75 -20.20 6.72 10.92
CA THR A 75 -19.11 6.07 11.66
C THR A 75 -18.96 4.62 11.21
N ILE A 76 -17.72 4.19 10.99
CA ILE A 76 -17.33 2.80 10.74
C ILE A 76 -16.64 2.30 12.02
N SER A 77 -17.17 1.27 12.66
CA SER A 77 -16.59 0.64 13.84
C SER A 77 -15.79 -0.60 13.44
N LEU A 78 -14.60 -0.73 14.01
CA LEU A 78 -13.62 -1.78 13.68
C LEU A 78 -13.23 -2.55 14.94
N GLU A 79 -12.98 -3.84 14.78
CA GLU A 79 -12.21 -4.68 15.69
C GLU A 79 -10.90 -5.05 14.99
N LEU A 80 -9.77 -4.72 15.61
CA LEU A 80 -8.42 -4.96 15.11
C LEU A 80 -7.79 -6.13 15.89
N ASP A 81 -7.14 -7.05 15.19
CA ASP A 81 -6.55 -8.27 15.75
C ASP A 81 -5.02 -8.15 15.83
N ALA A 82 -4.53 -7.71 17.00
CA ALA A 82 -3.10 -7.59 17.26
C ALA A 82 -2.43 -8.94 17.58
N ASP A 83 -3.17 -10.02 17.77
CA ASP A 83 -2.58 -11.36 17.90
C ASP A 83 -2.18 -11.90 16.51
N THR A 84 -2.94 -11.57 15.46
CA THR A 84 -2.67 -11.97 14.09
C THR A 84 -1.74 -10.99 13.36
N ALA A 85 -1.91 -9.68 13.54
CA ALA A 85 -1.15 -8.64 12.85
C ALA A 85 -0.65 -7.55 13.81
N PRO A 86 0.23 -7.89 14.77
CA PRO A 86 0.66 -6.97 15.85
C PRO A 86 1.34 -5.70 15.32
N ILE A 87 2.14 -5.79 14.26
CA ILE A 87 2.86 -4.64 13.70
C ILE A 87 1.88 -3.68 13.02
N SER A 88 0.96 -4.22 12.22
CA SER A 88 -0.04 -3.43 11.50
C SER A 88 -1.00 -2.73 12.46
N VAL A 89 -1.49 -3.45 13.48
CA VAL A 89 -2.39 -2.90 14.50
C VAL A 89 -1.71 -1.85 15.34
N THR A 90 -0.48 -2.11 15.83
CA THR A 90 0.29 -1.13 16.62
C THR A 90 0.53 0.14 15.83
N ASN A 91 0.98 0.03 14.58
CA ASN A 91 1.19 1.17 13.69
C ASN A 91 -0.09 1.98 13.47
N PHE A 92 -1.20 1.30 13.16
CA PHE A 92 -2.48 1.97 12.92
C PHE A 92 -2.99 2.71 14.15
N ILE A 93 -2.93 2.07 15.34
CA ILE A 93 -3.38 2.67 16.61
C ILE A 93 -2.50 3.85 17.00
N ASN A 94 -1.18 3.75 16.84
CA ASN A 94 -0.26 4.86 17.14
C ASN A 94 -0.55 6.06 16.26
N LEU A 95 -0.70 5.87 14.95
CA LEU A 95 -1.08 6.94 14.02
C LEU A 95 -2.46 7.53 14.35
N ALA A 96 -3.43 6.71 14.75
CA ALA A 96 -4.73 7.19 15.20
C ALA A 96 -4.63 8.05 16.46
N ASN A 97 -3.86 7.62 17.47
CA ASN A 97 -3.63 8.36 18.71
C ASN A 97 -2.88 9.69 18.49
N GLU A 98 -2.06 9.77 17.45
CA GLU A 98 -1.37 11.00 17.03
C GLU A 98 -2.31 11.95 16.23
N GLY A 99 -3.53 11.53 15.89
CA GLY A 99 -4.44 12.27 15.03
C GLY A 99 -3.99 12.33 13.58
N PHE A 100 -3.10 11.42 13.15
CA PHE A 100 -2.54 11.41 11.80
C PHE A 100 -3.60 11.30 10.71
N TYR A 101 -4.68 10.57 10.98
CA TYR A 101 -5.75 10.33 10.00
C TYR A 101 -6.76 11.48 9.90
N ASP A 102 -6.75 12.42 10.84
CA ASP A 102 -7.73 13.52 10.89
C ASP A 102 -7.58 14.44 9.68
N GLY A 103 -8.65 14.59 8.93
CA GLY A 103 -8.67 15.35 7.69
C GLY A 103 -8.15 14.61 6.46
N LEU A 104 -7.64 13.39 6.59
CA LEU A 104 -7.31 12.55 5.44
C LEU A 104 -8.58 12.03 4.76
N THR A 105 -8.41 11.39 3.60
CA THR A 105 -9.56 11.07 2.75
C THR A 105 -9.51 9.63 2.23
N PHE A 106 -10.65 9.15 1.75
CA PHE A 106 -10.71 7.99 0.87
C PHE A 106 -10.49 8.47 -0.58
N HIS A 107 -9.26 8.32 -1.06
CA HIS A 107 -8.82 8.82 -2.36
C HIS A 107 -9.03 7.85 -3.51
N ARG A 108 -9.30 6.58 -3.21
CA ARG A 108 -9.53 5.51 -4.19
C ARG A 108 -10.70 4.64 -3.75
N ILE A 109 -11.70 4.50 -4.63
CA ILE A 109 -12.94 3.77 -4.37
C ILE A 109 -13.26 2.90 -5.59
N ILE A 110 -13.39 1.59 -5.38
CA ILE A 110 -13.84 0.65 -6.41
C ILE A 110 -15.01 -0.13 -5.85
N SER A 111 -16.23 0.21 -6.28
CA SER A 111 -17.43 -0.54 -5.92
C SER A 111 -17.31 -1.99 -6.37
N GLY A 112 -17.65 -2.93 -5.48
CA GLY A 112 -17.43 -4.35 -5.68
C GLY A 112 -16.01 -4.83 -5.35
N PHE A 113 -15.15 -3.94 -4.79
CA PHE A 113 -13.79 -4.30 -4.37
C PHE A 113 -13.42 -3.70 -3.00
N MET A 114 -13.11 -2.39 -2.93
CA MET A 114 -12.65 -1.75 -1.67
C MET A 114 -12.77 -0.23 -1.70
N ILE A 115 -12.66 0.41 -0.53
CA ILE A 115 -12.35 1.82 -0.36
C ILE A 115 -10.98 1.97 0.30
N GLN A 116 -10.11 2.85 -0.20
CA GLN A 116 -8.73 3.04 0.26
C GLN A 116 -8.49 4.48 0.69
N GLY A 117 -7.91 4.65 1.88
CA GLY A 117 -7.60 5.94 2.49
C GLY A 117 -6.28 5.95 3.25
N GLY A 118 -6.08 6.96 4.11
CA GLY A 118 -4.89 7.08 4.96
C GLY A 118 -3.65 7.65 4.26
N ASP A 119 -3.83 8.28 3.10
CA ASP A 119 -2.77 8.96 2.35
C ASP A 119 -2.79 10.48 2.61
N PRO A 120 -1.74 11.07 3.22
CA PRO A 120 -1.67 12.52 3.42
C PRO A 120 -1.64 13.34 2.14
N ASN A 121 -1.25 12.75 1.01
CA ASN A 121 -1.29 13.42 -0.29
C ASN A 121 -2.64 13.26 -1.01
N GLY A 122 -3.50 12.34 -0.57
CA GLY A 122 -4.83 12.09 -1.16
C GLY A 122 -4.80 11.62 -2.62
N ASN A 123 -3.72 10.96 -3.06
CA ASN A 123 -3.54 10.54 -4.46
C ASN A 123 -2.85 9.16 -4.61
N GLY A 124 -2.64 8.46 -3.51
CA GLY A 124 -2.01 7.13 -3.46
C GLY A 124 -0.49 7.13 -3.37
N THR A 125 0.16 8.30 -3.27
CA THR A 125 1.63 8.40 -3.28
C THR A 125 2.25 8.72 -1.92
N GLY A 126 1.45 9.10 -0.92
CA GLY A 126 1.92 9.46 0.41
C GLY A 126 1.83 8.31 1.41
N GLY A 127 2.28 8.60 2.63
CA GLY A 127 2.25 7.69 3.76
C GLY A 127 2.82 8.34 5.00
N SER A 128 2.88 7.62 6.12
CA SER A 128 3.63 8.04 7.29
C SER A 128 5.14 7.93 7.04
N GLU A 129 5.96 8.54 7.91
CA GLU A 129 7.41 8.57 7.76
C GLU A 129 8.07 7.19 7.82
N LYS A 130 7.50 6.28 8.63
CA LYS A 130 8.03 4.92 8.83
C LYS A 130 7.22 3.93 8.01
N THR A 131 7.89 3.01 7.34
CA THR A 131 7.28 1.82 6.76
C THR A 131 7.30 0.67 7.77
N ILE A 132 6.43 -0.29 7.58
CA ILE A 132 6.29 -1.45 8.46
C ILE A 132 6.49 -2.74 7.67
N LYS A 133 6.91 -3.80 8.37
CA LYS A 133 6.96 -5.14 7.81
C LYS A 133 5.56 -5.61 7.45
N GLY A 134 5.40 -6.13 6.24
CA GLY A 134 4.13 -6.69 5.79
C GLY A 134 3.84 -8.05 6.42
N GLU A 135 2.73 -8.14 7.16
CA GLU A 135 2.30 -9.34 7.89
C GLU A 135 1.36 -10.19 7.04
N PHE A 136 1.94 -10.92 6.09
CA PHE A 136 1.21 -11.84 5.19
C PHE A 136 2.10 -12.99 4.73
N SER A 137 1.52 -14.10 4.30
CA SER A 137 2.24 -15.36 4.08
C SER A 137 3.28 -15.29 2.96
N ALA A 138 3.05 -14.52 1.89
CA ALA A 138 4.05 -14.31 0.83
C ALA A 138 5.30 -13.54 1.34
N ASN A 139 5.22 -12.87 2.49
CA ASN A 139 6.31 -12.19 3.19
C ASN A 139 6.84 -12.97 4.40
N GLY A 140 6.46 -14.25 4.52
CA GLY A 140 6.93 -15.14 5.58
C GLY A 140 6.30 -14.91 6.96
N VAL A 141 5.17 -14.23 7.04
CA VAL A 141 4.38 -14.04 8.26
C VAL A 141 3.04 -14.73 8.10
N GLU A 142 2.68 -15.60 9.04
CA GLU A 142 1.37 -16.25 9.04
C GLU A 142 0.28 -15.19 9.34
N ASN A 143 -0.74 -15.17 8.50
CA ASN A 143 -1.91 -14.31 8.67
C ASN A 143 -3.07 -14.96 7.91
N ASP A 144 -4.01 -15.50 8.66
CA ASP A 144 -5.13 -16.28 8.17
C ASP A 144 -6.43 -15.46 7.98
N ILE A 145 -6.38 -14.14 8.19
CA ILE A 145 -7.53 -13.26 7.96
C ILE A 145 -7.78 -13.19 6.46
N SER A 146 -8.88 -13.80 6.01
CA SER A 146 -9.30 -13.78 4.60
C SER A 146 -9.95 -12.45 4.26
N HIS A 147 -9.62 -11.87 3.10
CA HIS A 147 -10.14 -10.58 2.61
C HIS A 147 -11.61 -10.72 2.14
N VAL A 148 -12.49 -11.04 3.08
CA VAL A 148 -13.93 -10.99 2.84
C VAL A 148 -14.47 -9.59 3.11
N ARG A 149 -15.74 -9.34 2.73
CA ARG A 149 -16.41 -8.06 2.97
C ARG A 149 -16.26 -7.60 4.42
N GLY A 150 -15.85 -6.35 4.60
CA GLY A 150 -15.64 -5.68 5.88
C GLY A 150 -14.23 -5.80 6.44
N VAL A 151 -13.35 -6.62 5.88
CA VAL A 151 -11.96 -6.71 6.35
C VAL A 151 -11.20 -5.40 6.06
N ILE A 152 -10.42 -4.94 7.05
CA ILE A 152 -9.45 -3.85 6.90
C ILE A 152 -8.05 -4.43 6.71
N SER A 153 -7.28 -3.88 5.76
CA SER A 153 -5.96 -4.36 5.41
C SER A 153 -5.03 -3.22 5.01
N MET A 154 -3.71 -3.41 5.21
CA MET A 154 -2.70 -2.42 4.83
C MET A 154 -2.50 -2.36 3.32
N ALA A 155 -2.53 -1.16 2.78
CA ALA A 155 -2.09 -0.92 1.41
C ALA A 155 -0.55 -0.85 1.36
N ARG A 156 0.03 -1.22 0.21
CA ARG A 156 1.48 -1.21 -0.02
C ARG A 156 1.85 -1.00 -1.49
N ALA A 157 3.10 -0.65 -1.75
CA ALA A 157 3.69 -0.68 -3.07
C ALA A 157 4.17 -2.11 -3.44
N ASN A 158 5.08 -2.25 -4.41
CA ASN A 158 5.60 -3.57 -4.81
C ASN A 158 6.45 -4.24 -3.71
N ASP A 159 7.19 -3.45 -2.94
CA ASP A 159 7.96 -3.94 -1.80
C ASP A 159 6.98 -4.46 -0.72
N PRO A 160 7.14 -5.69 -0.23
CA PRO A 160 6.33 -6.24 0.84
C PRO A 160 6.33 -5.39 2.12
N ASP A 161 7.44 -4.72 2.43
CA ASP A 161 7.64 -3.93 3.65
C ASP A 161 7.46 -2.42 3.42
N SER A 162 6.70 -2.05 2.39
CA SER A 162 6.40 -0.64 2.05
C SER A 162 5.08 -0.11 2.61
N GLY A 163 4.33 -0.91 3.37
CA GLY A 163 3.15 -0.45 4.08
C GLY A 163 3.53 0.64 5.08
N SER A 164 2.66 1.64 5.29
CA SER A 164 2.90 2.71 6.26
C SER A 164 1.59 3.18 6.91
N SER A 165 0.88 4.15 6.33
CA SER A 165 -0.40 4.64 6.87
C SER A 165 -1.60 4.31 6.01
N GLN A 166 -1.43 4.01 4.72
CA GLN A 166 -2.55 3.72 3.84
C GLN A 166 -3.18 2.36 4.16
N PHE A 167 -4.50 2.34 4.24
CA PHE A 167 -5.31 1.15 4.47
C PHE A 167 -6.48 1.07 3.48
N PHE A 168 -7.09 -0.10 3.38
CA PHE A 168 -8.33 -0.26 2.63
C PHE A 168 -9.34 -1.12 3.41
N ILE A 169 -10.63 -0.86 3.18
CA ILE A 169 -11.74 -1.66 3.70
C ILE A 169 -12.37 -2.38 2.51
N VAL A 170 -12.47 -3.70 2.62
CA VAL A 170 -13.02 -4.58 1.59
C VAL A 170 -14.54 -4.38 1.48
N HIS A 171 -15.02 -3.96 0.31
CA HIS A 171 -16.45 -3.78 0.04
C HIS A 171 -17.12 -5.10 -0.35
N GLU A 172 -16.49 -5.92 -1.19
CA GLU A 172 -16.94 -7.26 -1.59
C GLU A 172 -15.80 -8.27 -1.49
N ASP A 173 -16.12 -9.54 -1.27
CA ASP A 173 -15.13 -10.60 -1.06
C ASP A 173 -14.02 -10.58 -2.12
N SER A 174 -12.78 -10.48 -1.65
CA SER A 174 -11.58 -10.28 -2.47
C SER A 174 -10.46 -11.23 -2.05
N THR A 175 -10.79 -12.51 -1.87
CA THR A 175 -9.89 -13.56 -1.36
C THR A 175 -8.63 -13.79 -2.20
N SER A 176 -8.56 -13.24 -3.41
CA SER A 176 -7.34 -13.21 -4.20
C SER A 176 -6.22 -12.36 -3.58
N LEU A 177 -6.52 -11.54 -2.57
CA LEU A 177 -5.56 -10.75 -1.80
C LEU A 177 -4.94 -11.53 -0.63
N ASP A 178 -5.54 -12.67 -0.26
CA ASP A 178 -5.08 -13.50 0.85
C ASP A 178 -3.62 -13.91 0.65
N GLY A 179 -2.85 -13.77 1.73
CA GLY A 179 -1.42 -14.03 1.72
C GLY A 179 -0.55 -13.04 0.95
N GLN A 180 -1.12 -11.95 0.41
CA GLN A 180 -0.40 -10.91 -0.33
C GLN A 180 -0.50 -9.52 0.32
N TYR A 181 -1.46 -9.32 1.19
CA TYR A 181 -1.68 -8.08 1.95
C TYR A 181 -1.91 -8.40 3.42
N ALA A 182 -1.53 -7.48 4.30
CA ALA A 182 -1.66 -7.61 5.74
C ALA A 182 -3.07 -7.19 6.19
N ALA A 183 -4.00 -8.13 6.22
CA ALA A 183 -5.28 -7.94 6.89
C ALA A 183 -5.06 -7.87 8.40
N PHE A 184 -5.69 -6.91 9.08
CA PHE A 184 -5.42 -6.67 10.50
C PHE A 184 -6.67 -6.44 11.35
N GLY A 185 -7.87 -6.66 10.80
CA GLY A 185 -9.13 -6.51 11.52
C GLY A 185 -10.34 -6.54 10.59
N HIS A 186 -11.48 -6.19 11.15
CA HIS A 186 -12.74 -6.15 10.39
C HIS A 186 -13.72 -5.10 10.95
N VAL A 187 -14.66 -4.69 10.10
CA VAL A 187 -15.77 -3.81 10.44
C VAL A 187 -16.80 -4.59 11.26
N THR A 188 -17.13 -4.08 12.44
CA THR A 188 -18.16 -4.64 13.33
C THR A 188 -19.51 -3.94 13.16
N ASP A 189 -19.49 -2.66 12.76
CA ASP A 189 -20.68 -1.87 12.46
C ASP A 189 -20.33 -0.76 11.43
N GLY A 190 -21.28 -0.31 10.61
CA GLY A 190 -21.06 0.78 9.63
C GLY A 190 -20.64 0.30 8.23
N MET A 191 -20.88 -0.96 7.85
CA MET A 191 -20.70 -1.38 6.45
C MET A 191 -21.67 -0.69 5.48
N ASP A 192 -22.79 -0.19 5.96
CA ASP A 192 -23.71 0.67 5.20
C ASP A 192 -23.10 2.04 4.88
N VAL A 193 -22.19 2.55 5.70
CA VAL A 193 -21.37 3.75 5.42
C VAL A 193 -20.43 3.46 4.25
N VAL A 194 -19.76 2.30 4.23
CA VAL A 194 -18.91 1.88 3.12
C VAL A 194 -19.70 1.74 1.82
N ASP A 195 -20.91 1.14 1.90
CA ASP A 195 -21.81 1.00 0.76
C ASP A 195 -22.23 2.37 0.21
N ALA A 196 -22.65 3.28 1.10
CA ALA A 196 -23.06 4.64 0.72
C ALA A 196 -21.92 5.41 0.04
N ILE A 197 -20.69 5.27 0.52
CA ILE A 197 -19.50 5.85 -0.13
C ILE A 197 -19.31 5.26 -1.53
N CYS A 198 -19.37 3.93 -1.67
CA CYS A 198 -19.22 3.26 -2.96
C CYS A 198 -20.31 3.61 -3.98
N GLU A 199 -21.52 3.92 -3.51
CA GLU A 199 -22.67 4.29 -4.35
C GLU A 199 -22.64 5.76 -4.77
N ALA A 200 -22.27 6.66 -3.85
CA ALA A 200 -22.43 8.10 -4.05
C ALA A 200 -21.21 8.79 -4.68
N VAL A 201 -19.99 8.29 -4.43
CA VAL A 201 -18.76 8.98 -4.83
C VAL A 201 -18.42 8.74 -6.29
N PRO A 202 -18.30 9.80 -7.13
CA PRO A 202 -17.90 9.64 -8.52
C PRO A 202 -16.41 9.32 -8.63
N VAL A 203 -16.07 8.33 -9.46
CA VAL A 203 -14.68 7.97 -9.77
C VAL A 203 -14.30 8.45 -11.17
N GLN A 204 -13.02 8.81 -11.36
CA GLN A 204 -12.51 9.38 -12.61
C GLN A 204 -12.10 8.31 -13.63
N ASP A 205 -11.78 7.11 -13.16
CA ASP A 205 -11.25 6.03 -13.98
C ASP A 205 -11.61 4.64 -13.42
N ASN A 206 -11.24 3.60 -14.16
CA ASN A 206 -11.45 2.20 -13.74
C ASN A 206 -10.54 1.77 -12.56
N ASN A 207 -9.54 2.57 -12.20
CA ASN A 207 -8.71 2.34 -11.02
C ASN A 207 -9.36 2.90 -9.74
N GLY A 208 -10.51 3.57 -9.87
CA GLY A 208 -11.27 4.12 -8.76
C GLY A 208 -10.71 5.42 -8.20
N THR A 209 -9.92 6.17 -8.98
CA THR A 209 -9.39 7.48 -8.57
C THR A 209 -10.53 8.45 -8.30
N VAL A 210 -10.54 9.08 -7.12
CA VAL A 210 -11.53 10.08 -6.72
C VAL A 210 -10.91 11.48 -6.85
N ALA A 211 -11.65 12.41 -7.46
CA ALA A 211 -11.21 13.81 -7.52
C ALA A 211 -11.10 14.40 -6.11
N ALA A 212 -10.08 15.20 -5.83
CA ALA A 212 -9.82 15.74 -4.48
C ALA A 212 -11.04 16.46 -3.85
N ALA A 213 -11.88 17.08 -4.67
CA ALA A 213 -13.09 17.77 -4.19
C ALA A 213 -14.24 16.83 -3.81
N ASP A 214 -14.18 15.57 -4.24
CA ASP A 214 -15.23 14.57 -4.06
C ASP A 214 -14.81 13.46 -3.07
N GLN A 215 -13.58 13.52 -2.54
CA GLN A 215 -13.05 12.51 -1.62
C GLN A 215 -13.76 12.59 -0.26
N PRO A 216 -14.35 11.50 0.26
CA PRO A 216 -14.89 11.44 1.61
C PRO A 216 -13.80 11.72 2.64
N VAL A 217 -14.08 12.64 3.58
CA VAL A 217 -13.11 13.10 4.59
C VAL A 217 -13.25 12.26 5.85
N ILE A 218 -12.17 11.73 6.35
CA ILE A 218 -12.05 11.13 7.68
C ILE A 218 -11.94 12.29 8.68
N THR A 219 -12.93 12.46 9.52
CA THR A 219 -12.93 13.56 10.52
C THR A 219 -12.18 13.18 11.78
N ALA A 220 -12.18 11.89 12.14
CA ALA A 220 -11.41 11.35 13.24
C ALA A 220 -11.24 9.84 13.10
N VAL A 221 -10.14 9.31 13.63
CA VAL A 221 -9.97 7.90 13.95
C VAL A 221 -9.73 7.80 15.45
N THR A 222 -10.64 7.12 16.17
CA THR A 222 -10.63 7.10 17.63
C THR A 222 -10.47 5.67 18.16
N VAL A 223 -9.47 5.46 19.01
CA VAL A 223 -9.31 4.20 19.77
C VAL A 223 -10.29 4.22 20.94
N VAL A 224 -11.06 3.15 21.12
CA VAL A 224 -12.23 3.11 22.04
C VAL A 224 -11.95 2.32 23.31
N ASP A 225 -10.95 1.43 23.33
CA ASP A 225 -10.53 0.58 24.48
C ASP A 225 -9.36 1.14 25.27
#